data_e3d11dc0221ce85525aa3b4445afc40c
#
_entry.id   e3d11dc0221ce85525aa3b4445afc40c
#
_cell.length_a   1.000
_cell.length_b   1.000
_cell.length_c   1.000
_cell.angle_alpha   90.00
_cell.angle_beta   90.00
_cell.angle_gamma   90.00
#
_symmetry.space_group_name_H-M   'P 1'
#
loop_
_entity.id
_entity.type
_entity.pdbx_description
1 polymer ?
#
loop_
_entity_poly.entity_id
_entity_poly.type
_entity_poly.pdbx_seq_one_letter_code
_entity_poly.pdbx_strand_id
1 'polypeptide(L)'
;MHPRSILAIARKDALDILLNKTTLSLLLTPIVLALLFLLIANLLGSHTTNALIYDPGKSSVEQVLKSAYSDLKITYANSPGDVAAAFGPDGSHKTTSYALGLAVPAGFDASLRSGGHPQLNFYVDGSQVSNQQSQLLLSALTNKSRSIANQQPPATITVATVNPPSPSQNVLQNINQFYAAAVLMSSLLVGTTLVPGILAEEKEKRTLRMLMVSPASYSDVVAGKLLVGLVYQLLLAALVLVINGGFTGQVPLVLLFALLGSFFSVTLGLLLGSFFQTTSSAGAAAGMLSIIYIIPIFFVGTFAQLFGNNPFTTIVKILPPYYLADGVINALTNQSTTTGTALDVGVVLGCIALLFLVATWLLRRQAAVVSTI
;
A
#
# COMPACT_ATOMS: atom_id res chain seq x y z
N MET A 1 -18.81 11.84 -29.97
CA MET A 1 -18.67 12.19 -28.53
C MET A 1 -18.60 13.69 -28.38
N HIS A 2 -19.49 14.26 -27.57
CA HIS A 2 -19.55 15.70 -27.33
C HIS A 2 -18.98 16.03 -25.94
N PRO A 3 -17.78 16.64 -25.84
CA PRO A 3 -17.11 16.84 -24.54
C PRO A 3 -17.94 17.68 -23.56
N ARG A 4 -18.72 18.64 -24.06
CA ARG A 4 -19.62 19.45 -23.22
C ARG A 4 -20.73 18.61 -22.57
N SER A 5 -21.32 17.69 -23.31
CA SER A 5 -22.36 16.77 -22.79
C SER A 5 -21.77 15.83 -21.73
N ILE A 6 -20.58 15.27 -21.98
CA ILE A 6 -19.88 14.40 -21.03
C ILE A 6 -19.63 15.15 -19.71
N LEU A 7 -19.11 16.38 -19.79
CA LEU A 7 -18.81 17.18 -18.60
C LEU A 7 -20.09 17.59 -17.84
N ALA A 8 -21.17 17.92 -18.53
CA ALA A 8 -22.44 18.28 -17.91
C ALA A 8 -23.04 17.09 -17.14
N ILE A 9 -23.00 15.88 -17.74
CA ILE A 9 -23.46 14.65 -17.10
C ILE A 9 -22.57 14.33 -15.89
N ALA A 10 -21.26 14.40 -16.05
CA ALA A 10 -20.30 14.15 -14.95
C ALA A 10 -20.51 15.12 -13.79
N ARG A 11 -20.73 16.42 -14.04
CA ARG A 11 -21.00 17.42 -13.00
C ARG A 11 -22.30 17.11 -12.25
N LYS A 12 -23.37 16.74 -12.96
CA LYS A 12 -24.64 16.37 -12.34
C LYS A 12 -24.45 15.16 -11.44
N ASP A 13 -23.87 14.07 -11.96
CA ASP A 13 -23.69 12.82 -11.22
C ASP A 13 -22.76 13.01 -10.01
N ALA A 14 -21.73 13.86 -10.14
CA ALA A 14 -20.87 14.21 -9.02
C ALA A 14 -21.63 14.91 -7.87
N LEU A 15 -22.53 15.83 -8.19
CA LEU A 15 -23.36 16.48 -7.17
C LEU A 15 -24.37 15.50 -6.55
N ASP A 16 -24.99 14.64 -7.35
CA ASP A 16 -25.94 13.64 -6.88
C ASP A 16 -25.27 12.66 -5.89
N ILE A 17 -24.02 12.26 -6.15
CA ILE A 17 -23.22 11.42 -5.24
C ILE A 17 -23.03 12.08 -3.87
N LEU A 18 -22.68 13.37 -3.84
CA LEU A 18 -22.44 14.08 -2.57
C LEU A 18 -23.73 14.33 -1.78
N LEU A 19 -24.86 14.45 -2.47
CA LEU A 19 -26.16 14.70 -1.83
C LEU A 19 -26.83 13.40 -1.37
N ASN A 20 -26.47 12.26 -1.93
CA ASN A 20 -27.04 10.96 -1.57
C ASN A 20 -26.32 10.38 -0.34
N LYS A 21 -27.02 10.31 0.79
CA LYS A 21 -26.50 9.83 2.07
C LYS A 21 -25.90 8.41 1.99
N THR A 22 -26.53 7.50 1.23
CA THR A 22 -26.05 6.13 1.07
C THR A 22 -24.73 6.11 0.31
N THR A 23 -24.63 6.86 -0.77
CA THR A 23 -23.41 6.95 -1.58
C THR A 23 -22.29 7.66 -0.82
N LEU A 24 -22.62 8.72 -0.09
CA LEU A 24 -21.67 9.42 0.76
C LEU A 24 -21.11 8.53 1.87
N SER A 25 -21.96 7.71 2.53
CA SER A 25 -21.48 6.77 3.55
C SER A 25 -20.51 5.74 2.96
N LEU A 26 -20.76 5.30 1.73
CA LEU A 26 -19.91 4.34 1.03
C LEU A 26 -18.55 4.94 0.68
N LEU A 27 -18.51 6.22 0.29
CA LEU A 27 -17.27 6.97 0.07
C LEU A 27 -16.47 7.22 1.36
N LEU A 28 -17.16 7.43 2.48
CA LEU A 28 -16.51 7.67 3.77
C LEU A 28 -15.95 6.39 4.40
N THR A 29 -16.50 5.23 4.07
CA THR A 29 -16.08 3.94 4.67
C THR A 29 -14.57 3.67 4.56
N PRO A 30 -13.90 3.79 3.40
CA PRO A 30 -12.45 3.58 3.29
C PRO A 30 -11.64 4.60 4.11
N ILE A 31 -12.13 5.82 4.23
CA ILE A 31 -11.48 6.89 5.00
C ILE A 31 -11.55 6.57 6.50
N VAL A 32 -12.74 6.21 6.99
CA VAL A 32 -12.93 5.82 8.39
C VAL A 32 -12.08 4.59 8.72
N LEU A 33 -12.03 3.62 7.81
CA LEU A 33 -11.21 2.42 7.96
C LEU A 33 -9.72 2.78 8.00
N ALA A 34 -9.25 3.68 7.13
CA ALA A 34 -7.87 4.18 7.12
C ALA A 34 -7.49 4.85 8.43
N LEU A 35 -8.36 5.73 8.95
CA LEU A 35 -8.16 6.41 10.23
C LEU A 35 -8.16 5.42 11.40
N LEU A 36 -9.03 4.42 11.37
CA LEU A 36 -9.10 3.38 12.40
C LEU A 36 -7.82 2.53 12.40
N PHE A 37 -7.32 2.14 11.23
CA PHE A 37 -6.05 1.41 11.12
C PHE A 37 -4.86 2.26 11.57
N LEU A 38 -4.83 3.54 11.25
CA LEU A 38 -3.80 4.47 11.75
C LEU A 38 -3.84 4.57 13.27
N LEU A 39 -5.02 4.66 13.86
CA LEU A 39 -5.21 4.68 15.32
C LEU A 39 -4.70 3.38 15.95
N ILE A 40 -5.09 2.23 15.41
CA ILE A 40 -4.65 0.91 15.88
C ILE A 40 -3.13 0.78 15.75
N ALA A 41 -2.55 1.19 14.62
CA ALA A 41 -1.11 1.16 14.41
C ALA A 41 -0.37 2.00 15.44
N ASN A 42 -0.87 3.20 15.77
CA ASN A 42 -0.30 4.05 16.81
C ASN A 42 -0.45 3.46 18.22
N LEU A 43 -1.58 2.82 18.52
CA LEU A 43 -1.80 2.19 19.82
C LEU A 43 -0.94 0.93 20.03
N LEU A 44 -0.76 0.14 18.97
CA LEU A 44 0.06 -1.07 19.02
C LEU A 44 1.55 -0.80 18.77
N GLY A 45 1.88 0.27 18.04
CA GLY A 45 3.24 0.62 17.63
C GLY A 45 4.03 1.45 18.62
N SER A 46 3.46 1.82 19.79
CA SER A 46 4.17 2.55 20.83
C SER A 46 5.09 1.64 21.66
N HIS A 47 5.99 0.92 20.98
CA HIS A 47 7.06 0.20 21.66
C HIS A 47 8.26 1.13 21.79
N THR A 48 8.64 1.45 23.06
CA THR A 48 9.92 2.09 23.33
C THR A 48 11.04 1.21 22.78
N THR A 49 11.76 1.71 21.79
CA THR A 49 12.90 0.99 21.22
C THR A 49 14.07 1.08 22.20
N ASN A 50 14.47 -0.03 22.79
CA ASN A 50 15.62 -0.07 23.70
C ASN A 50 16.90 -0.29 22.89
N ALA A 51 17.91 0.55 23.09
CA ALA A 51 19.23 0.40 22.49
C ALA A 51 20.31 0.24 23.55
N LEU A 52 21.25 -0.68 23.30
CA LEU A 52 22.45 -0.85 24.13
C LEU A 52 23.66 -0.29 23.38
N ILE A 53 24.27 0.75 23.90
CA ILE A 53 25.36 1.48 23.23
C ILE A 53 26.63 1.47 24.06
N TYR A 54 27.73 1.08 23.45
CA TYR A 54 29.07 1.33 23.95
C TYR A 54 29.72 2.41 23.11
N ASP A 55 29.93 3.59 23.67
CA ASP A 55 30.58 4.74 23.00
C ASP A 55 31.40 5.57 24.03
N PRO A 56 32.64 5.16 24.30
CA PRO A 56 33.48 5.86 25.27
C PRO A 56 33.91 7.25 24.81
N GLY A 57 33.85 7.50 23.48
CA GLY A 57 34.25 8.76 22.86
C GLY A 57 33.12 9.75 22.64
N LYS A 58 31.88 9.42 23.00
CA LYS A 58 30.68 10.20 22.67
C LYS A 58 30.66 10.64 21.21
N SER A 59 30.77 9.68 20.32
CA SER A 59 30.84 9.91 18.87
C SER A 59 29.57 10.56 18.33
N SER A 60 29.70 11.24 17.21
CA SER A 60 28.53 11.83 16.54
C SER A 60 27.59 10.78 15.91
N VAL A 61 27.98 9.51 15.91
CA VAL A 61 27.16 8.38 15.39
C VAL A 61 25.95 8.09 16.28
N GLU A 62 26.06 8.28 17.58
CA GLU A 62 24.90 8.13 18.50
C GLU A 62 23.73 9.04 18.12
N GLN A 63 24.02 10.24 17.61
CA GLN A 63 22.99 11.18 17.15
C GLN A 63 22.14 10.64 16.02
N VAL A 64 22.69 9.74 15.20
CA VAL A 64 21.96 9.10 14.11
C VAL A 64 20.82 8.22 14.67
N LEU A 65 21.11 7.43 15.71
CA LEU A 65 20.11 6.60 16.36
C LEU A 65 19.02 7.45 17.02
N LYS A 66 19.42 8.54 17.71
CA LYS A 66 18.48 9.49 18.33
C LYS A 66 17.58 10.20 17.32
N SER A 67 18.09 10.50 16.13
CA SER A 67 17.29 11.14 15.09
C SER A 67 16.38 10.17 14.35
N ALA A 68 16.71 8.88 14.34
CA ALA A 68 15.93 7.85 13.68
C ALA A 68 14.73 7.34 14.50
N TYR A 69 14.81 7.46 15.83
CA TYR A 69 13.77 7.01 16.75
C TYR A 69 13.43 8.10 17.76
N SER A 70 12.20 8.55 17.78
CA SER A 70 11.71 9.56 18.73
C SER A 70 11.67 9.07 20.18
N ASP A 71 11.42 7.76 20.37
CA ASP A 71 11.25 7.13 21.69
C ASP A 71 12.36 6.11 22.00
N LEU A 72 13.61 6.46 21.62
CA LEU A 72 14.77 5.61 21.86
C LEU A 72 15.22 5.69 23.33
N LYS A 73 15.11 4.58 24.05
CA LYS A 73 15.69 4.44 25.37
C LYS A 73 17.09 3.84 25.26
N ILE A 74 18.11 4.65 25.55
CA ILE A 74 19.51 4.24 25.46
C ILE A 74 19.99 3.76 26.83
N THR A 75 20.60 2.57 26.83
CA THR A 75 21.39 2.04 27.95
C THR A 75 22.84 1.98 27.51
N TYR A 76 23.76 2.44 28.36
CA TYR A 76 25.18 2.40 28.03
C TYR A 76 25.82 1.13 28.57
N ALA A 77 26.59 0.45 27.74
CA ALA A 77 27.39 -0.72 28.07
C ALA A 77 28.78 -0.29 28.58
N ASN A 78 29.39 -1.09 29.46
CA ASN A 78 30.72 -0.82 30.00
C ASN A 78 31.86 -1.28 29.07
N SER A 79 31.55 -2.27 28.21
CA SER A 79 32.51 -2.81 27.23
C SER A 79 31.85 -3.14 25.89
N PRO A 80 32.61 -3.20 24.77
CA PRO A 80 32.06 -3.67 23.50
C PRO A 80 31.65 -5.14 23.59
N GLY A 81 32.28 -5.94 24.45
CA GLY A 81 31.92 -7.32 24.75
C GLY A 81 30.53 -7.47 25.36
N ASP A 82 30.08 -6.52 26.19
CA ASP A 82 28.74 -6.54 26.80
C ASP A 82 27.66 -6.34 25.70
N VAL A 83 27.94 -5.49 24.71
CA VAL A 83 27.03 -5.32 23.57
C VAL A 83 26.97 -6.59 22.75
N ALA A 84 28.12 -7.19 22.42
CA ALA A 84 28.18 -8.45 21.67
C ALA A 84 27.49 -9.61 22.42
N ALA A 85 27.66 -9.69 23.73
CA ALA A 85 27.05 -10.72 24.57
C ALA A 85 25.51 -10.57 24.62
N ALA A 86 25.00 -9.34 24.66
CA ALA A 86 23.54 -9.09 24.64
C ALA A 86 22.88 -9.55 23.34
N PHE A 87 23.63 -9.62 22.24
CA PHE A 87 23.18 -10.05 20.92
C PHE A 87 23.83 -11.38 20.46
N GLY A 88 24.48 -12.11 21.34
CA GLY A 88 25.19 -13.35 21.01
C GLY A 88 24.26 -14.50 20.58
N PRO A 89 24.80 -15.47 19.78
CA PRO A 89 24.02 -16.58 19.22
C PRO A 89 23.38 -17.51 20.26
N ASP A 90 23.88 -17.51 21.48
CA ASP A 90 23.40 -18.42 22.54
C ASP A 90 22.14 -17.92 23.26
N GLY A 91 21.67 -16.69 22.98
CA GLY A 91 20.39 -16.17 23.53
C GLY A 91 20.25 -16.25 25.05
N SER A 92 21.36 -16.47 25.77
CA SER A 92 21.38 -16.75 27.21
C SER A 92 21.00 -15.54 28.09
N HIS A 93 20.94 -14.34 27.51
CA HIS A 93 20.52 -13.12 28.23
C HIS A 93 19.16 -12.59 27.76
N LYS A 94 18.13 -13.43 27.93
CA LYS A 94 16.72 -13.05 27.66
C LYS A 94 16.12 -12.03 28.65
N THR A 95 16.90 -11.40 29.52
CA THR A 95 16.35 -10.55 30.59
C THR A 95 16.13 -9.10 30.20
N THR A 96 16.73 -8.62 29.11
CA THR A 96 16.48 -7.26 28.59
C THR A 96 16.49 -7.32 27.07
N SER A 97 15.33 -7.19 26.46
CA SER A 97 15.23 -7.20 25.00
C SER A 97 15.65 -5.82 24.45
N TYR A 98 16.91 -5.72 24.04
CA TYR A 98 17.37 -4.59 23.25
C TYR A 98 17.09 -4.84 21.78
N ALA A 99 16.48 -3.86 21.11
CA ALA A 99 16.21 -3.90 19.69
C ALA A 99 17.44 -3.58 18.84
N LEU A 100 18.31 -2.72 19.40
CA LEU A 100 19.50 -2.22 18.70
C LEU A 100 20.72 -2.28 19.65
N GLY A 101 21.88 -2.66 19.06
CA GLY A 101 23.18 -2.64 19.74
C GLY A 101 24.21 -1.88 18.89
N LEU A 102 24.97 -0.99 19.51
CA LEU A 102 26.03 -0.23 18.84
C LEU A 102 27.31 -0.28 19.67
N ALA A 103 28.38 -0.79 19.11
CA ALA A 103 29.70 -0.74 19.72
C ALA A 103 30.65 0.13 18.88
N VAL A 104 30.96 1.31 19.42
CA VAL A 104 31.82 2.31 18.79
C VAL A 104 33.20 2.24 19.43
N PRO A 105 34.30 2.08 18.66
CA PRO A 105 35.64 2.08 19.22
C PRO A 105 36.04 3.48 19.74
N ALA A 106 36.92 3.52 20.73
CA ALA A 106 37.45 4.77 21.26
C ALA A 106 38.14 5.58 20.17
N GLY A 107 37.87 6.89 20.12
CA GLY A 107 38.45 7.77 19.11
C GLY A 107 37.94 7.59 17.68
N PHE A 108 36.74 7.02 17.50
CA PHE A 108 36.13 6.76 16.20
C PHE A 108 36.13 7.99 15.28
N ASP A 109 35.59 9.11 15.72
CA ASP A 109 35.52 10.35 14.94
C ASP A 109 36.91 10.91 14.56
N ALA A 110 37.85 10.81 15.49
CA ALA A 110 39.26 11.25 15.24
C ALA A 110 39.94 10.36 14.21
N SER A 111 39.76 9.05 14.29
CA SER A 111 40.31 8.10 13.34
C SER A 111 39.71 8.32 11.92
N LEU A 112 38.41 8.59 11.80
CA LEU A 112 37.78 8.92 10.54
C LEU A 112 38.38 10.20 9.91
N ARG A 113 38.56 11.23 10.73
CA ARG A 113 39.14 12.52 10.24
C ARG A 113 40.60 12.38 9.80
N SER A 114 41.34 11.46 10.39
CA SER A 114 42.74 11.19 10.00
C SER A 114 42.90 10.22 8.84
N GLY A 115 41.81 9.81 8.20
CA GLY A 115 41.80 8.85 7.08
C GLY A 115 41.95 7.39 7.49
N GLY A 116 41.73 7.07 8.78
CA GLY A 116 41.69 5.69 9.27
C GLY A 116 40.38 5.01 8.92
N HIS A 117 40.36 3.69 9.03
CA HIS A 117 39.17 2.83 8.78
C HIS A 117 38.75 2.09 10.04
N PRO A 118 38.15 2.78 11.06
CA PRO A 118 37.71 2.14 12.26
C PRO A 118 36.52 1.22 11.97
N GLN A 119 36.46 0.10 12.70
CA GLN A 119 35.36 -0.86 12.60
C GLN A 119 34.27 -0.52 13.59
N LEU A 120 33.03 -0.34 13.08
CA LEU A 120 31.83 -0.12 13.87
C LEU A 120 30.99 -1.39 13.84
N ASN A 121 30.65 -1.93 15.03
CA ASN A 121 29.77 -3.08 15.13
C ASN A 121 28.34 -2.62 15.46
N PHE A 122 27.42 -2.94 14.57
CA PHE A 122 26.00 -2.64 14.73
C PHE A 122 25.21 -3.94 14.76
N TYR A 123 24.45 -4.14 15.84
CA TYR A 123 23.65 -5.32 16.12
C TYR A 123 22.19 -4.95 16.02
N VAL A 124 21.39 -5.80 15.41
CA VAL A 124 19.95 -5.60 15.24
C VAL A 124 19.22 -6.88 15.64
N ASP A 125 18.25 -6.74 16.52
CA ASP A 125 17.29 -7.83 16.77
C ASP A 125 16.23 -7.82 15.68
N GLY A 126 16.33 -8.78 14.76
CA GLY A 126 15.42 -8.93 13.62
C GLY A 126 13.97 -9.22 14.02
N SER A 127 13.70 -9.59 15.29
CA SER A 127 12.34 -9.75 15.81
C SER A 127 11.67 -8.42 16.18
N GLN A 128 12.46 -7.38 16.45
CA GLN A 128 11.96 -6.07 16.91
C GLN A 128 12.14 -4.96 15.89
N VAL A 129 13.10 -5.08 14.98
CA VAL A 129 13.43 -4.08 13.95
C VAL A 129 13.24 -4.68 12.57
N SER A 130 12.44 -4.03 11.73
CA SER A 130 12.21 -4.50 10.36
C SER A 130 13.48 -4.39 9.49
N ASN A 131 13.57 -5.23 8.47
CA ASN A 131 14.67 -5.18 7.50
C ASN A 131 14.80 -3.80 6.86
N GLN A 132 13.69 -3.13 6.58
CA GLN A 132 13.67 -1.79 6.01
C GLN A 132 14.25 -0.75 6.97
N GLN A 133 13.88 -0.81 8.24
CA GLN A 133 14.44 0.07 9.27
C GLN A 133 15.94 -0.17 9.46
N SER A 134 16.37 -1.44 9.43
CA SER A 134 17.80 -1.80 9.49
C SER A 134 18.59 -1.18 8.33
N GLN A 135 18.06 -1.26 7.10
CA GLN A 135 18.70 -0.68 5.92
C GLN A 135 18.74 0.85 5.97
N LEU A 136 17.67 1.49 6.45
CA LEU A 136 17.67 2.95 6.66
C LEU A 136 18.69 3.38 7.69
N LEU A 137 18.81 2.67 8.80
CA LEU A 137 19.83 2.93 9.83
C LEU A 137 21.24 2.73 9.28
N LEU A 138 21.49 1.66 8.53
CA LEU A 138 22.77 1.40 7.85
C LEU A 138 23.14 2.52 6.90
N SER A 139 22.21 2.97 6.08
CA SER A 139 22.43 4.07 5.15
C SER A 139 22.71 5.37 5.89
N ALA A 140 21.99 5.65 6.98
CA ALA A 140 22.19 6.83 7.81
C ALA A 140 23.55 6.81 8.53
N LEU A 141 23.95 5.66 9.11
CA LEU A 141 25.27 5.47 9.73
C LEU A 141 26.40 5.63 8.72
N THR A 142 26.24 5.05 7.51
CA THR A 142 27.21 5.17 6.41
C THR A 142 27.33 6.62 5.95
N ASN A 143 26.22 7.32 5.76
CA ASN A 143 26.21 8.73 5.35
C ASN A 143 26.82 9.64 6.41
N LYS A 144 26.54 9.37 7.68
CA LYS A 144 27.18 10.11 8.79
C LYS A 144 28.68 9.89 8.85
N SER A 145 29.12 8.64 8.69
CA SER A 145 30.56 8.31 8.65
C SER A 145 31.27 9.00 7.46
N ARG A 146 30.64 9.05 6.29
CA ARG A 146 31.13 9.82 5.13
C ARG A 146 31.22 11.31 5.42
N SER A 147 30.19 11.86 6.06
CA SER A 147 30.16 13.27 6.46
C SER A 147 31.30 13.66 7.43
N ILE A 148 31.68 12.75 8.34
CA ILE A 148 32.80 12.97 9.29
C ILE A 148 34.13 12.93 8.58
N ALA A 149 34.31 12.06 7.58
CA ALA A 149 35.57 11.80 6.91
C ALA A 149 35.86 12.68 5.68
N ASN A 150 34.89 13.44 5.22
CA ASN A 150 34.96 14.26 3.99
C ASN A 150 35.27 13.48 2.69
N GLN A 151 35.20 12.11 2.68
CA GLN A 151 35.47 11.28 1.49
C GLN A 151 34.77 9.91 1.52
N GLN A 152 35.06 9.03 0.54
CA GLN A 152 34.48 7.68 0.34
C GLN A 152 34.44 6.80 1.60
N PRO A 153 33.62 5.70 1.65
CA PRO A 153 33.20 5.04 2.88
C PRO A 153 34.37 4.65 3.79
N PRO A 154 34.59 5.39 4.86
CA PRO A 154 35.84 5.30 5.63
C PRO A 154 35.74 4.30 6.81
N ALA A 155 34.60 3.63 6.95
CA ALA A 155 34.38 2.64 8.01
C ALA A 155 33.80 1.36 7.42
N THR A 156 34.25 0.20 7.91
CA THR A 156 33.58 -1.08 7.70
C THR A 156 32.52 -1.22 8.78
N ILE A 157 31.25 -1.25 8.38
CA ILE A 157 30.13 -1.51 9.28
C ILE A 157 29.77 -3.00 9.16
N THR A 158 30.04 -3.76 10.22
CA THR A 158 29.63 -5.15 10.32
C THR A 158 28.28 -5.20 11.00
N VAL A 159 27.27 -5.70 10.28
CA VAL A 159 25.93 -5.91 10.82
C VAL A 159 25.77 -7.38 11.19
N ALA A 160 25.53 -7.65 12.47
CA ALA A 160 25.11 -8.97 12.92
C ALA A 160 23.60 -8.93 13.17
N THR A 161 22.83 -9.59 12.33
CA THR A 161 21.40 -9.80 12.55
C THR A 161 21.25 -11.05 13.41
N VAL A 162 20.75 -10.87 14.62
CA VAL A 162 20.46 -11.94 15.56
C VAL A 162 18.95 -12.20 15.53
N ASN A 163 18.56 -13.47 15.70
CA ASN A 163 17.17 -13.89 15.60
C ASN A 163 16.52 -13.44 14.27
N PRO A 164 16.95 -14.04 13.14
CA PRO A 164 16.30 -13.72 11.88
C PRO A 164 14.78 -13.94 12.04
N PRO A 165 13.95 -12.98 11.62
CA PRO A 165 12.52 -13.05 11.88
C PRO A 165 11.95 -14.35 11.28
N SER A 166 11.17 -15.08 12.07
CA SER A 166 10.38 -16.19 11.54
C SER A 166 9.36 -15.65 10.53
N PRO A 167 8.84 -16.46 9.60
CA PRO A 167 7.81 -16.00 8.65
C PRO A 167 6.63 -15.28 9.32
N SER A 168 6.22 -15.74 10.50
CA SER A 168 5.15 -15.12 11.29
C SER A 168 5.56 -13.77 11.89
N GLN A 169 6.81 -13.59 12.28
CA GLN A 169 7.32 -12.30 12.79
C GLN A 169 7.50 -11.28 11.67
N ASN A 170 7.90 -11.71 10.47
CA ASN A 170 7.93 -10.85 9.29
C ASN A 170 6.55 -10.26 8.96
N VAL A 171 5.49 -11.03 9.18
CA VAL A 171 4.12 -10.56 9.01
C VAL A 171 3.81 -9.41 9.97
N LEU A 172 4.13 -9.55 11.25
CA LEU A 172 3.88 -8.53 12.26
C LEU A 172 4.71 -7.25 12.03
N GLN A 173 5.96 -7.39 11.59
CA GLN A 173 6.83 -6.25 11.29
C GLN A 173 6.36 -5.44 10.08
N ASN A 174 5.75 -6.10 9.10
CA ASN A 174 5.23 -5.45 7.89
C ASN A 174 3.72 -5.16 7.98
N ILE A 175 3.12 -5.29 9.16
CA ILE A 175 1.68 -5.15 9.34
C ILE A 175 1.17 -3.77 8.90
N ASN A 176 1.95 -2.70 9.15
CA ASN A 176 1.59 -1.35 8.73
C ASN A 176 1.52 -1.22 7.20
N GLN A 177 2.44 -1.85 6.48
CA GLN A 177 2.44 -1.86 5.01
C GLN A 177 1.30 -2.71 4.47
N PHE A 178 1.01 -3.84 5.12
CA PHE A 178 -0.16 -4.66 4.80
C PHE A 178 -1.46 -3.87 5.04
N TYR A 179 -1.60 -3.17 6.16
CA TYR A 179 -2.76 -2.34 6.41
C TYR A 179 -2.90 -1.23 5.37
N ALA A 180 -1.81 -0.54 5.01
CA ALA A 180 -1.83 0.47 3.96
C ALA A 180 -2.28 -0.12 2.61
N ALA A 181 -1.76 -1.29 2.23
CA ALA A 181 -2.17 -1.99 1.03
C ALA A 181 -3.64 -2.45 1.09
N ALA A 182 -4.08 -3.02 2.23
CA ALA A 182 -5.46 -3.47 2.41
C ALA A 182 -6.45 -2.30 2.36
N VAL A 183 -6.10 -1.17 2.98
CA VAL A 183 -6.95 0.03 2.96
C VAL A 183 -6.98 0.66 1.57
N LEU A 184 -5.84 0.72 0.87
CA LEU A 184 -5.80 1.16 -0.52
C LEU A 184 -6.67 0.25 -1.40
N MET A 185 -6.54 -1.07 -1.26
CA MET A 185 -7.38 -2.03 -1.99
C MET A 185 -8.86 -1.86 -1.66
N SER A 186 -9.23 -1.63 -0.40
CA SER A 186 -10.61 -1.38 -0.02
C SER A 186 -11.16 -0.10 -0.65
N SER A 187 -10.34 0.94 -0.78
CA SER A 187 -10.73 2.17 -1.47
C SER A 187 -10.99 1.93 -2.96
N LEU A 188 -10.25 1.03 -3.59
CA LEU A 188 -10.46 0.63 -4.99
C LEU A 188 -11.80 -0.09 -5.20
N LEU A 189 -12.36 -0.72 -4.17
CA LEU A 189 -13.68 -1.36 -4.22
C LEU A 189 -14.84 -0.36 -4.38
N VAL A 190 -14.65 0.89 -3.97
CA VAL A 190 -15.70 1.92 -4.08
C VAL A 190 -16.12 2.13 -5.53
N GLY A 191 -15.18 2.09 -6.49
CA GLY A 191 -15.50 2.17 -7.92
C GLY A 191 -16.42 1.05 -8.40
N THR A 192 -16.26 -0.19 -7.88
CA THR A 192 -17.13 -1.33 -8.21
C THR A 192 -18.54 -1.24 -7.63
N THR A 193 -18.77 -0.43 -6.62
CA THR A 193 -20.09 -0.25 -5.99
C THR A 193 -20.77 1.03 -6.46
N LEU A 194 -20.02 2.13 -6.60
CA LEU A 194 -20.53 3.44 -6.95
C LEU A 194 -21.06 3.50 -8.39
N VAL A 195 -20.28 3.02 -9.35
CA VAL A 195 -20.65 3.08 -10.77
C VAL A 195 -21.89 2.24 -11.08
N PRO A 196 -21.99 0.97 -10.66
CA PRO A 196 -23.20 0.19 -10.89
C PRO A 196 -24.41 0.76 -10.14
N GLY A 197 -24.22 1.34 -8.95
CA GLY A 197 -25.27 2.02 -8.21
C GLY A 197 -25.91 3.14 -9.00
N ILE A 198 -25.09 4.05 -9.54
CA ILE A 198 -25.57 5.19 -10.36
C ILE A 198 -26.30 4.69 -11.62
N LEU A 199 -25.74 3.68 -12.32
CA LEU A 199 -26.36 3.12 -13.53
C LEU A 199 -27.68 2.40 -13.23
N ALA A 200 -27.72 1.61 -12.16
CA ALA A 200 -28.91 0.89 -11.75
C ALA A 200 -30.01 1.85 -11.28
N GLU A 201 -29.67 2.91 -10.54
CA GLU A 201 -30.60 3.94 -10.09
C GLU A 201 -31.31 4.63 -11.28
N GLU A 202 -30.56 4.97 -12.34
CA GLU A 202 -31.14 5.56 -13.53
C GLU A 202 -32.04 4.60 -14.31
N LYS A 203 -31.68 3.30 -14.35
CA LYS A 203 -32.53 2.26 -14.93
C LYS A 203 -33.82 2.08 -14.12
N GLU A 204 -33.72 2.01 -12.80
CA GLU A 204 -34.83 1.84 -11.87
C GLU A 204 -35.82 3.02 -11.94
N LYS A 205 -35.29 4.26 -11.96
CA LYS A 205 -36.06 5.49 -12.07
C LYS A 205 -36.49 5.83 -13.50
N ARG A 206 -36.11 5.01 -14.49
CA ARG A 206 -36.36 5.22 -15.92
C ARG A 206 -35.83 6.56 -16.49
N THR A 207 -34.94 7.21 -15.76
CA THR A 207 -34.33 8.50 -16.18
C THR A 207 -33.36 8.32 -17.34
N LEU A 208 -32.82 7.12 -17.54
CA LEU A 208 -31.98 6.78 -18.69
C LEU A 208 -32.71 7.07 -20.03
N ARG A 209 -34.04 6.85 -20.09
CA ARG A 209 -34.84 7.17 -21.30
C ARG A 209 -34.93 8.66 -21.55
N MET A 210 -34.99 9.49 -20.50
CA MET A 210 -35.01 10.96 -20.64
C MET A 210 -33.67 11.49 -21.13
N LEU A 211 -32.56 10.89 -20.75
CA LEU A 211 -31.24 11.22 -21.24
C LEU A 211 -31.09 10.92 -22.74
N MET A 212 -31.77 9.88 -23.24
CA MET A 212 -31.74 9.49 -24.66
C MET A 212 -32.55 10.44 -25.57
N VAL A 213 -33.46 11.24 -25.04
CA VAL A 213 -34.19 12.29 -25.78
C VAL A 213 -33.35 13.57 -25.87
N SER A 214 -32.28 13.71 -25.09
CA SER A 214 -31.32 14.80 -25.18
C SER A 214 -30.36 14.61 -26.36
N PRO A 215 -29.69 15.66 -26.84
CA PRO A 215 -28.69 15.55 -27.92
C PRO A 215 -27.42 14.76 -27.51
N ALA A 216 -27.34 14.25 -26.28
CA ALA A 216 -26.24 13.43 -25.81
C ALA A 216 -26.36 11.99 -26.34
N SER A 217 -25.28 11.47 -26.90
CA SER A 217 -25.21 10.05 -27.30
C SER A 217 -25.08 9.16 -26.06
N TYR A 218 -25.50 7.89 -26.22
CA TYR A 218 -25.33 6.89 -25.16
C TYR A 218 -23.88 6.75 -24.69
N SER A 219 -22.94 6.87 -25.64
CA SER A 219 -21.50 6.86 -25.35
C SER A 219 -21.06 8.07 -24.49
N ASP A 220 -21.72 9.23 -24.63
CA ASP A 220 -21.41 10.40 -23.81
C ASP A 220 -21.90 10.20 -22.37
N VAL A 221 -23.03 9.52 -22.18
CA VAL A 221 -23.55 9.14 -20.85
C VAL A 221 -22.59 8.18 -20.15
N VAL A 222 -22.18 7.11 -20.83
CA VAL A 222 -21.23 6.13 -20.28
C VAL A 222 -19.89 6.78 -19.93
N ALA A 223 -19.36 7.60 -20.83
CA ALA A 223 -18.10 8.32 -20.60
C ALA A 223 -18.18 9.29 -19.42
N GLY A 224 -19.32 9.99 -19.28
CA GLY A 224 -19.56 10.88 -18.13
C GLY A 224 -19.51 10.11 -16.79
N LYS A 225 -20.18 8.95 -16.72
CA LYS A 225 -20.21 8.11 -15.52
C LYS A 225 -18.85 7.50 -15.17
N LEU A 226 -18.13 7.04 -16.20
CA LEU A 226 -16.75 6.57 -16.01
C LEU A 226 -15.85 7.69 -15.46
N LEU A 227 -15.98 8.90 -16.01
CA LEU A 227 -15.21 10.06 -15.54
C LEU A 227 -15.46 10.36 -14.07
N VAL A 228 -16.73 10.40 -13.68
CA VAL A 228 -17.11 10.62 -12.27
C VAL A 228 -16.57 9.52 -11.37
N GLY A 229 -16.78 8.26 -11.75
CA GLY A 229 -16.27 7.11 -11.00
C GLY A 229 -14.75 7.18 -10.82
N LEU A 230 -14.01 7.48 -11.88
CA LEU A 230 -12.55 7.60 -11.84
C LEU A 230 -12.09 8.76 -10.95
N VAL A 231 -12.71 9.94 -11.06
CA VAL A 231 -12.35 11.10 -10.25
C VAL A 231 -12.55 10.81 -8.76
N TYR A 232 -13.70 10.30 -8.37
CA TYR A 232 -13.96 9.93 -6.97
C TYR A 232 -13.03 8.83 -6.47
N GLN A 233 -12.81 7.80 -7.30
CA GLN A 233 -11.92 6.70 -6.95
C GLN A 233 -10.48 7.16 -6.76
N LEU A 234 -9.95 7.99 -7.65
CA LEU A 234 -8.59 8.53 -7.55
C LEU A 234 -8.44 9.47 -6.35
N LEU A 235 -9.43 10.32 -6.09
CA LEU A 235 -9.44 11.19 -4.90
C LEU A 235 -9.41 10.37 -3.62
N LEU A 236 -10.20 9.30 -3.54
CA LEU A 236 -10.20 8.41 -2.37
C LEU A 236 -8.89 7.65 -2.24
N ALA A 237 -8.36 7.10 -3.33
CA ALA A 237 -7.08 6.42 -3.30
C ALA A 237 -5.94 7.36 -2.83
N ALA A 238 -5.90 8.57 -3.35
CA ALA A 238 -4.94 9.60 -2.92
C ALA A 238 -5.09 9.94 -1.44
N LEU A 239 -6.34 10.16 -0.97
CA LEU A 239 -6.60 10.48 0.43
C LEU A 239 -6.20 9.34 1.36
N VAL A 240 -6.53 8.10 1.01
CA VAL A 240 -6.15 6.91 1.78
C VAL A 240 -4.62 6.75 1.82
N LEU A 241 -3.92 6.99 0.71
CA LEU A 241 -2.46 6.98 0.67
C LEU A 241 -1.86 8.05 1.60
N VAL A 242 -2.41 9.26 1.59
CA VAL A 242 -1.95 10.35 2.49
C VAL A 242 -2.15 9.96 3.96
N ILE A 243 -3.33 9.46 4.33
CA ILE A 243 -3.65 9.08 5.71
C ILE A 243 -2.72 7.98 6.23
N ASN A 244 -2.43 6.98 5.41
CA ASN A 244 -1.62 5.83 5.83
C ASN A 244 -0.11 6.01 5.61
N GLY A 245 0.35 7.21 5.22
CA GLY A 245 1.77 7.43 4.92
C GLY A 245 2.27 6.58 3.74
N GLY A 246 1.39 6.23 2.81
CA GLY A 246 1.66 5.34 1.67
C GLY A 246 2.58 5.93 0.59
N PHE A 247 3.24 7.06 0.88
CA PHE A 247 4.34 7.61 0.08
C PHE A 247 5.71 7.04 0.50
N THR A 248 5.69 5.86 1.11
CA THR A 248 6.88 5.04 1.38
C THR A 248 7.15 4.10 0.20
N GLY A 249 8.37 3.61 0.08
CA GLY A 249 8.74 2.70 -0.98
C GLY A 249 8.90 3.39 -2.35
N GLN A 250 8.51 2.69 -3.41
CA GLN A 250 8.59 3.18 -4.80
C GLN A 250 7.31 3.94 -5.17
N VAL A 251 7.21 5.19 -4.70
CA VAL A 251 6.03 6.07 -4.87
C VAL A 251 5.47 6.09 -6.31
N PRO A 252 6.29 6.21 -7.38
CA PRO A 252 5.76 6.19 -8.75
C PRO A 252 4.99 4.91 -9.08
N LEU A 253 5.46 3.76 -8.60
CA LEU A 253 4.79 2.48 -8.83
C LEU A 253 3.50 2.37 -8.00
N VAL A 254 3.50 2.82 -6.75
CA VAL A 254 2.29 2.88 -5.92
C VAL A 254 1.21 3.70 -6.60
N LEU A 255 1.55 4.88 -7.14
CA LEU A 255 0.62 5.73 -7.88
C LEU A 255 0.14 5.06 -9.18
N LEU A 256 1.04 4.38 -9.90
CA LEU A 256 0.68 3.64 -11.10
C LEU A 256 -0.35 2.54 -10.79
N PHE A 257 -0.11 1.71 -9.76
CA PHE A 257 -1.04 0.66 -9.38
C PHE A 257 -2.35 1.21 -8.80
N ALA A 258 -2.33 2.34 -8.09
CA ALA A 258 -3.55 3.04 -7.66
C ALA A 258 -4.38 3.51 -8.87
N LEU A 259 -3.72 4.04 -9.89
CA LEU A 259 -4.36 4.44 -11.14
C LEU A 259 -4.96 3.24 -11.89
N LEU A 260 -4.18 2.18 -12.08
CA LEU A 260 -4.63 0.95 -12.75
C LEU A 260 -5.78 0.29 -12.00
N GLY A 261 -5.69 0.20 -10.68
CA GLY A 261 -6.74 -0.33 -9.83
C GLY A 261 -8.03 0.49 -9.93
N SER A 262 -7.91 1.82 -10.00
CA SER A 262 -9.06 2.71 -10.19
C SER A 262 -9.74 2.46 -11.53
N PHE A 263 -8.99 2.34 -12.62
CA PHE A 263 -9.54 1.98 -13.93
C PHE A 263 -10.19 0.60 -13.93
N PHE A 264 -9.54 -0.39 -13.32
CA PHE A 264 -10.08 -1.74 -13.21
C PHE A 264 -11.40 -1.75 -12.42
N SER A 265 -11.42 -1.12 -11.26
CA SER A 265 -12.57 -1.03 -10.36
C SER A 265 -13.77 -0.36 -11.04
N VAL A 266 -13.56 0.80 -11.67
CA VAL A 266 -14.62 1.56 -12.36
C VAL A 266 -15.13 0.81 -13.59
N THR A 267 -14.25 0.17 -14.35
CA THR A 267 -14.63 -0.63 -15.53
C THR A 267 -15.43 -1.87 -15.13
N LEU A 268 -15.03 -2.54 -14.04
CA LEU A 268 -15.79 -3.65 -13.49
C LEU A 268 -17.15 -3.19 -12.98
N GLY A 269 -17.22 -2.03 -12.33
CA GLY A 269 -18.45 -1.39 -11.90
C GLY A 269 -19.39 -1.08 -13.08
N LEU A 270 -18.84 -0.60 -14.20
CA LEU A 270 -19.59 -0.37 -15.43
C LEU A 270 -20.20 -1.69 -15.97
N LEU A 271 -19.41 -2.75 -15.98
CA LEU A 271 -19.87 -4.07 -16.38
C LEU A 271 -21.04 -4.54 -15.51
N LEU A 272 -20.90 -4.47 -14.17
CA LEU A 272 -21.96 -4.82 -13.23
C LEU A 272 -23.22 -3.97 -13.46
N GLY A 273 -23.07 -2.67 -13.56
CA GLY A 273 -24.18 -1.76 -13.82
C GLY A 273 -24.88 -2.04 -15.15
N SER A 274 -24.19 -2.64 -16.12
CA SER A 274 -24.83 -3.07 -17.37
C SER A 274 -25.76 -4.27 -17.19
N PHE A 275 -25.43 -5.21 -16.31
CA PHE A 275 -26.21 -6.42 -16.06
C PHE A 275 -27.44 -6.18 -15.18
N PHE A 276 -27.30 -5.41 -14.13
CA PHE A 276 -28.34 -5.26 -13.11
C PHE A 276 -29.31 -4.12 -13.42
N GLN A 277 -30.59 -4.31 -13.05
CA GLN A 277 -31.66 -3.35 -13.32
C GLN A 277 -32.05 -2.54 -12.08
N THR A 278 -31.68 -3.00 -10.88
CA THR A 278 -32.02 -2.37 -9.60
C THR A 278 -30.77 -2.09 -8.79
N THR A 279 -30.81 -1.03 -7.98
CA THR A 279 -29.73 -0.64 -7.06
C THR A 279 -29.44 -1.74 -6.04
N SER A 280 -30.47 -2.44 -5.55
CA SER A 280 -30.33 -3.54 -4.60
C SER A 280 -29.55 -4.73 -5.19
N SER A 281 -29.90 -5.16 -6.41
CA SER A 281 -29.21 -6.29 -7.06
C SER A 281 -27.78 -5.94 -7.45
N ALA A 282 -27.55 -4.71 -7.91
CA ALA A 282 -26.20 -4.20 -8.21
C ALA A 282 -25.33 -4.14 -6.95
N GLY A 283 -25.89 -3.66 -5.83
CA GLY A 283 -25.21 -3.62 -4.54
C GLY A 283 -24.87 -5.00 -3.98
N ALA A 284 -25.79 -5.97 -4.08
CA ALA A 284 -25.54 -7.34 -3.66
C ALA A 284 -24.41 -8.01 -4.47
N ALA A 285 -24.41 -7.82 -5.80
CA ALA A 285 -23.35 -8.34 -6.66
C ALA A 285 -22.00 -7.68 -6.36
N ALA A 286 -21.97 -6.37 -6.16
CA ALA A 286 -20.77 -5.64 -5.76
C ALA A 286 -20.24 -6.14 -4.41
N GLY A 287 -21.12 -6.42 -3.44
CA GLY A 287 -20.74 -6.98 -2.14
C GLY A 287 -20.09 -8.37 -2.26
N MET A 288 -20.65 -9.26 -3.08
CA MET A 288 -20.05 -10.58 -3.34
C MET A 288 -18.68 -10.47 -4.00
N LEU A 289 -18.53 -9.56 -4.97
CA LEU A 289 -17.24 -9.32 -5.64
C LEU A 289 -16.21 -8.70 -4.70
N SER A 290 -16.64 -7.96 -3.67
CA SER A 290 -15.73 -7.41 -2.66
C SER A 290 -14.92 -8.50 -1.97
N ILE A 291 -15.54 -9.66 -1.71
CA ILE A 291 -14.84 -10.82 -1.12
C ILE A 291 -13.75 -11.30 -2.05
N ILE A 292 -14.03 -11.42 -3.36
CA ILE A 292 -13.06 -11.86 -4.38
C ILE A 292 -11.88 -10.87 -4.47
N TYR A 293 -12.14 -9.58 -4.24
CA TYR A 293 -11.12 -8.53 -4.26
C TYR A 293 -10.17 -8.60 -3.04
N ILE A 294 -10.72 -8.92 -1.87
CA ILE A 294 -9.96 -8.92 -0.62
C ILE A 294 -9.10 -10.19 -0.47
N ILE A 295 -9.59 -11.34 -0.93
CA ILE A 295 -8.89 -12.62 -0.79
C ILE A 295 -7.43 -12.55 -1.29
N PRO A 296 -7.10 -12.00 -2.47
CA PRO A 296 -5.74 -11.99 -2.98
C PRO A 296 -4.72 -11.28 -2.08
N ILE A 297 -5.15 -10.31 -1.27
CA ILE A 297 -4.26 -9.57 -0.36
C ILE A 297 -3.59 -10.52 0.64
N PHE A 298 -4.29 -11.58 1.06
CA PHE A 298 -3.75 -12.58 1.99
C PHE A 298 -2.77 -13.57 1.34
N PHE A 299 -2.68 -13.58 0.01
CA PHE A 299 -1.82 -14.49 -0.74
C PHE A 299 -0.64 -13.79 -1.42
N VAL A 300 -0.37 -12.54 -1.03
CA VAL A 300 0.71 -11.71 -1.57
C VAL A 300 1.67 -11.27 -0.48
N GLY A 301 2.91 -10.97 -0.84
CA GLY A 301 3.92 -10.45 0.07
C GLY A 301 4.24 -11.41 1.21
N THR A 302 4.40 -10.87 2.41
CA THR A 302 4.76 -11.63 3.61
C THR A 302 3.71 -12.65 4.04
N PHE A 303 2.43 -12.37 3.78
CA PHE A 303 1.34 -13.31 4.10
C PHE A 303 1.36 -14.57 3.23
N ALA A 304 1.82 -14.47 1.98
CA ALA A 304 1.98 -15.63 1.11
C ALA A 304 2.86 -16.73 1.74
N GLN A 305 3.85 -16.33 2.54
CA GLN A 305 4.76 -17.24 3.22
C GLN A 305 4.05 -18.10 4.28
N LEU A 306 2.95 -17.62 4.87
CA LEU A 306 2.15 -18.38 5.85
C LEU A 306 1.36 -19.52 5.20
N PHE A 307 0.95 -19.33 3.95
CA PHE A 307 0.13 -20.31 3.23
C PHE A 307 0.96 -21.30 2.41
N GLY A 308 2.25 -21.03 2.20
CA GLY A 308 3.15 -21.87 1.44
C GLY A 308 2.67 -22.15 0.00
N ASN A 309 3.19 -23.20 -0.61
CA ASN A 309 2.77 -23.67 -1.94
C ASN A 309 1.51 -24.56 -1.82
N ASN A 310 0.36 -23.94 -1.68
CA ASN A 310 -0.92 -24.62 -1.63
C ASN A 310 -1.62 -24.52 -3.02
N PRO A 311 -2.35 -25.54 -3.51
CA PRO A 311 -3.14 -25.44 -4.74
C PRO A 311 -4.08 -24.22 -4.78
N PHE A 312 -4.57 -23.78 -3.64
CA PHE A 312 -5.42 -22.59 -3.53
C PHE A 312 -4.68 -21.30 -3.95
N THR A 313 -3.38 -21.19 -3.66
CA THR A 313 -2.57 -20.04 -4.10
C THR A 313 -2.53 -19.93 -5.62
N THR A 314 -2.52 -21.07 -6.34
CA THR A 314 -2.54 -21.09 -7.81
C THR A 314 -3.87 -20.57 -8.35
N ILE A 315 -4.99 -20.91 -7.70
CA ILE A 315 -6.32 -20.42 -8.08
C ILE A 315 -6.41 -18.91 -7.87
N VAL A 316 -5.91 -18.40 -6.76
CA VAL A 316 -5.93 -16.95 -6.46
C VAL A 316 -5.11 -16.15 -7.47
N LYS A 317 -4.00 -16.71 -7.99
CA LYS A 317 -3.18 -16.08 -9.05
C LYS A 317 -3.90 -15.94 -10.40
N ILE A 318 -5.03 -16.61 -10.62
CA ILE A 318 -5.85 -16.42 -11.83
C ILE A 318 -6.65 -15.11 -11.73
N LEU A 319 -6.90 -14.62 -10.52
CA LEU A 319 -7.70 -13.43 -10.29
C LEU A 319 -6.91 -12.14 -10.56
N PRO A 320 -7.42 -11.20 -11.39
CA PRO A 320 -6.74 -9.93 -11.67
C PRO A 320 -6.43 -9.09 -10.43
N PRO A 321 -7.26 -9.07 -9.35
CA PRO A 321 -6.94 -8.37 -8.11
C PRO A 321 -5.66 -8.89 -7.41
N TYR A 322 -5.21 -10.12 -7.69
CA TYR A 322 -3.94 -10.63 -7.18
C TYR A 322 -2.77 -9.76 -7.68
N TYR A 323 -2.71 -9.45 -8.96
CA TYR A 323 -1.64 -8.66 -9.57
C TYR A 323 -1.66 -7.19 -9.12
N LEU A 324 -2.86 -6.65 -8.84
CA LEU A 324 -2.97 -5.33 -8.21
C LEU A 324 -2.41 -5.33 -6.79
N ALA A 325 -2.77 -6.35 -5.99
CA ALA A 325 -2.27 -6.49 -4.62
C ALA A 325 -0.76 -6.73 -4.59
N ASP A 326 -0.25 -7.60 -5.47
CA ASP A 326 1.19 -7.89 -5.58
C ASP A 326 1.98 -6.64 -5.95
N GLY A 327 1.55 -5.93 -6.98
CA GLY A 327 2.18 -4.70 -7.42
C GLY A 327 2.20 -3.61 -6.34
N VAL A 328 1.08 -3.40 -5.63
CA VAL A 328 1.02 -2.40 -4.54
C VAL A 328 1.93 -2.79 -3.38
N ILE A 329 1.87 -4.05 -2.92
CA ILE A 329 2.69 -4.51 -1.78
C ILE A 329 4.17 -4.47 -2.13
N ASN A 330 4.57 -4.97 -3.31
CA ASN A 330 5.96 -4.95 -3.75
C ASN A 330 6.49 -3.52 -3.92
N ALA A 331 5.66 -2.58 -4.40
CA ALA A 331 6.02 -1.16 -4.50
C ALA A 331 6.20 -0.52 -3.12
N LEU A 332 5.33 -0.79 -2.15
CA LEU A 332 5.42 -0.29 -0.78
C LEU A 332 6.63 -0.86 -0.02
N THR A 333 6.99 -2.12 -0.30
CA THR A 333 8.09 -2.81 0.38
C THR A 333 9.45 -2.65 -0.31
N ASN A 334 9.55 -1.92 -1.42
CA ASN A 334 10.75 -1.81 -2.27
C ASN A 334 11.24 -3.17 -2.84
N GLN A 335 10.33 -4.12 -3.01
CA GLN A 335 10.63 -5.45 -3.55
C GLN A 335 10.23 -5.61 -5.02
N SER A 336 9.84 -4.53 -5.69
CA SER A 336 9.46 -4.55 -7.10
C SER A 336 10.63 -4.94 -8.00
N THR A 337 10.39 -5.93 -8.85
CA THR A 337 11.31 -6.30 -9.93
C THR A 337 10.73 -5.85 -11.27
N THR A 338 11.58 -5.48 -12.21
CA THR A 338 11.13 -4.99 -13.53
C THR A 338 10.22 -6.00 -14.24
N THR A 339 10.58 -7.29 -14.19
CA THR A 339 9.81 -8.38 -14.82
C THR A 339 8.47 -8.63 -14.12
N GLY A 340 8.46 -8.65 -12.77
CA GLY A 340 7.23 -8.82 -11.98
C GLY A 340 6.26 -7.68 -12.23
N THR A 341 6.75 -6.43 -12.09
CA THR A 341 5.94 -5.23 -12.34
C THR A 341 5.36 -5.19 -13.75
N ALA A 342 6.16 -5.56 -14.77
CA ALA A 342 5.69 -5.59 -16.16
C ALA A 342 4.58 -6.63 -16.37
N LEU A 343 4.68 -7.80 -15.70
CA LEU A 343 3.66 -8.83 -15.73
C LEU A 343 2.38 -8.34 -15.05
N ASP A 344 2.48 -7.77 -13.84
CA ASP A 344 1.33 -7.27 -13.09
C ASP A 344 0.58 -6.19 -13.87
N VAL A 345 1.30 -5.21 -14.39
CA VAL A 345 0.75 -4.14 -15.23
C VAL A 345 0.10 -4.71 -16.50
N GLY A 346 0.76 -5.65 -17.17
CA GLY A 346 0.28 -6.26 -18.40
C GLY A 346 -1.03 -7.02 -18.20
N VAL A 347 -1.12 -7.84 -17.14
CA VAL A 347 -2.33 -8.59 -16.80
C VAL A 347 -3.49 -7.65 -16.45
N VAL A 348 -3.23 -6.65 -15.61
CA VAL A 348 -4.26 -5.69 -15.19
C VAL A 348 -4.77 -4.87 -16.38
N LEU A 349 -3.89 -4.36 -17.24
CA LEU A 349 -4.27 -3.64 -18.46
C LEU A 349 -5.07 -4.51 -19.44
N GLY A 350 -4.65 -5.77 -19.63
CA GLY A 350 -5.38 -6.73 -20.46
C GLY A 350 -6.79 -6.98 -19.93
N CYS A 351 -6.94 -7.12 -18.61
CA CYS A 351 -8.25 -7.29 -17.98
C CYS A 351 -9.10 -6.02 -18.08
N ILE A 352 -8.55 -4.82 -17.87
CA ILE A 352 -9.27 -3.55 -18.07
C ILE A 352 -9.79 -3.46 -19.49
N ALA A 353 -8.96 -3.73 -20.50
CA ALA A 353 -9.36 -3.69 -21.89
C ALA A 353 -10.49 -4.67 -22.19
N LEU A 354 -10.38 -5.91 -21.71
CA LEU A 354 -11.40 -6.94 -21.88
C LEU A 354 -12.72 -6.55 -21.23
N LEU A 355 -12.68 -6.13 -19.96
CA LEU A 355 -13.87 -5.67 -19.22
C LEU A 355 -14.55 -4.49 -19.90
N PHE A 356 -13.76 -3.52 -20.38
CA PHE A 356 -14.27 -2.35 -21.07
C PHE A 356 -14.96 -2.72 -22.39
N LEU A 357 -14.35 -3.62 -23.18
CA LEU A 357 -14.94 -4.11 -24.43
C LEU A 357 -16.27 -4.85 -24.18
N VAL A 358 -16.29 -5.75 -23.19
CA VAL A 358 -17.50 -6.49 -22.84
C VAL A 358 -18.60 -5.56 -22.33
N ALA A 359 -18.26 -4.64 -21.43
CA ALA A 359 -19.21 -3.67 -20.89
C ALA A 359 -19.81 -2.79 -21.99
N THR A 360 -18.98 -2.24 -22.89
CA THR A 360 -19.45 -1.40 -24.01
C THR A 360 -20.28 -2.20 -24.99
N TRP A 361 -19.95 -3.44 -25.27
CA TRP A 361 -20.73 -4.31 -26.15
C TRP A 361 -22.13 -4.58 -25.56
N LEU A 362 -22.19 -4.95 -24.27
CA LEU A 362 -23.46 -5.18 -23.57
C LEU A 362 -24.36 -3.94 -23.57
N LEU A 363 -23.79 -2.79 -23.25
CA LEU A 363 -24.51 -1.54 -23.18
C LEU A 363 -25.06 -1.13 -24.58
N ARG A 364 -24.28 -1.30 -25.65
CA ARG A 364 -24.74 -1.05 -27.02
C ARG A 364 -25.88 -1.99 -27.41
N ARG A 365 -25.82 -3.26 -27.02
CA ARG A 365 -26.90 -4.23 -27.29
C ARG A 365 -28.20 -3.83 -26.58
N GLN A 366 -28.11 -3.38 -25.32
CA GLN A 366 -29.30 -2.91 -24.59
C GLN A 366 -29.89 -1.64 -25.24
N ALA A 367 -29.06 -0.71 -25.68
CA ALA A 367 -29.53 0.50 -26.37
C ALA A 367 -30.26 0.18 -27.64
N ALA A 368 -29.79 -0.78 -28.45
CA ALA A 368 -30.43 -1.19 -29.68
C ALA A 368 -31.83 -1.82 -29.47
N VAL A 369 -32.01 -2.58 -28.39
CA VAL A 369 -33.33 -3.18 -28.04
C VAL A 369 -34.33 -2.11 -27.61
N VAL A 370 -33.91 -1.06 -26.96
CA VAL A 370 -34.78 0.05 -26.48
C VAL A 370 -35.22 0.94 -27.69
N SER A 371 -34.42 1.05 -28.74
CA SER A 371 -34.78 1.86 -29.93
C SER A 371 -35.76 1.17 -30.88
N THR A 372 -36.04 -0.14 -30.69
CA THR A 372 -36.97 -0.93 -31.52
C THR A 372 -38.34 -1.11 -30.88
N ILE A 373 -38.56 -0.58 -29.69
CA ILE A 373 -39.84 -0.52 -28.95
C ILE A 373 -40.32 0.94 -28.86
#